data_a3fa4770fa689cc47005acdb924d3d3b
#
_entry.id   a3fa4770fa689cc47005acdb924d3d3b
#
_cell.length_a   1.000
_cell.length_b   1.000
_cell.length_c   1.000
_cell.angle_alpha   90.00
_cell.angle_beta   90.00
_cell.angle_gamma   90.00
#
_symmetry.space_group_name_H-M   'P 1'
#
loop_
_entity.id
_entity.type
_entity.pdbx_description
1 polymer ?
#
loop_
_entity_poly.entity_id
_entity_poly.type
_entity_poly.pdbx_seq_one_letter_code
_entity_poly.pdbx_strand_id
1 'polypeptide(L)'
;MLFAVPWSGSEKLLLALLCLLTLFFCLVTPPFQAPDENQHYMKALAVRQGDVLTQQRGPAIGTTLPRAALDIHRIDFPTDVPATVRVFDADQLRRSAAADAGRTGTDFADFPNVASYAPTLYVPGAVGLAAGKGLGLSSLGTFYVGRLVNALTGLALLIAALQLLPFGRNALLVTALLPTFAYQTGSLSPDAVINGLGFVGLALALRIGFMGSAPARPVGLLLTGPLLALCKGVYLPLMAAGLRWPTRRDPRQWLILGAMALGAIAFLGWMHYSGGSQALYHIQSRKTGETMMTAPLGDQLAMILASPVGYVHILVTSVIERAPVYALQIVGRFGWNAILLPLLAYPLAALMLAAGVATGSAARFGLGQRIWWLAVALGVALLVETAMYLTGTPLGADYIQGTQGRYFLPVLPLVLIALSPARAVIGAQRLLIWTAIPLSLIAATSAFDSFRVHGFVTSDGMPPHGSIARALLLPSPRW
;
A
#
# COMPACT_ATOMS: atom_id res chain seq x y z
N MET A 1 14.46 -2.17 28.29
CA MET A 1 15.16 -1.24 27.37
C MET A 1 15.29 -1.90 26.00
N LEU A 2 14.61 -1.40 25.00
CA LEU A 2 14.86 -1.73 23.60
C LEU A 2 16.29 -1.23 23.29
N PHE A 3 17.24 -2.13 23.11
CA PHE A 3 18.55 -1.74 22.58
C PHE A 3 18.33 -1.23 21.16
N ALA A 4 18.05 0.06 21.05
CA ALA A 4 17.97 0.75 19.78
C ALA A 4 19.37 0.72 19.17
N VAL A 5 19.53 0.09 18.02
CA VAL A 5 20.78 0.22 17.25
C VAL A 5 20.90 1.72 16.89
N PRO A 6 22.01 2.37 17.25
CA PRO A 6 22.16 3.81 17.02
C PRO A 6 22.01 4.11 15.51
N TRP A 7 21.37 5.23 15.23
CA TRP A 7 21.15 5.72 13.86
C TRP A 7 22.40 6.45 13.38
N SER A 8 22.86 6.11 12.20
CA SER A 8 23.89 6.89 11.51
C SER A 8 23.36 8.26 11.06
N GLY A 9 24.24 9.22 10.84
CA GLY A 9 23.84 10.54 10.31
C GLY A 9 23.10 10.43 8.98
N SER A 10 23.53 9.52 8.10
CA SER A 10 22.88 9.29 6.81
C SER A 10 21.50 8.64 6.94
N GLU A 11 21.30 7.70 7.85
CA GLU A 11 19.96 7.13 8.10
C GLU A 11 18.99 8.18 8.63
N LYS A 12 19.46 9.06 9.52
CA LYS A 12 18.65 10.20 10.02
C LYS A 12 18.26 11.16 8.89
N LEU A 13 19.20 11.49 8.01
CA LEU A 13 18.94 12.35 6.85
C LEU A 13 17.91 11.73 5.91
N LEU A 14 18.08 10.45 5.56
CA LEU A 14 17.16 9.74 4.67
C LEU A 14 15.76 9.59 5.28
N LEU A 15 15.67 9.35 6.59
CA LEU A 15 14.39 9.31 7.30
C LEU A 15 13.73 10.68 7.34
N ALA A 16 14.49 11.76 7.59
CA ALA A 16 13.96 13.12 7.56
C ALA A 16 13.43 13.47 6.16
N LEU A 17 14.17 13.12 5.11
CA LEU A 17 13.76 13.30 3.72
C LEU A 17 12.44 12.56 3.42
N LEU A 18 12.31 11.31 3.88
CA LEU A 18 11.08 10.53 3.75
C LEU A 18 9.90 11.18 4.48
N CYS A 19 10.10 11.60 5.73
CA CYS A 19 9.05 12.27 6.51
C CYS A 19 8.57 13.55 5.81
N LEU A 20 9.51 14.37 5.32
CA LEU A 20 9.19 15.58 4.56
C LEU A 20 8.42 15.27 3.27
N LEU A 21 8.86 14.27 2.52
CA LEU A 21 8.20 13.87 1.28
C LEU A 21 6.78 13.32 1.54
N THR A 22 6.60 12.51 2.59
CA THR A 22 5.29 11.98 2.99
C THR A 22 4.35 13.10 3.42
N LEU A 23 4.81 14.04 4.25
CA LEU A 23 4.02 15.20 4.66
C LEU A 23 3.68 16.12 3.47
N PHE A 24 4.63 16.29 2.55
CA PHE A 24 4.38 17.00 1.30
C PHE A 24 3.23 16.37 0.52
N PHE A 25 3.26 15.06 0.27
CA PHE A 25 2.18 14.37 -0.42
C PHE A 25 0.85 14.42 0.35
N CYS A 26 0.89 14.33 1.68
CA CYS A 26 -0.31 14.45 2.52
C CYS A 26 -1.05 15.77 2.27
N LEU A 27 -0.32 16.87 2.05
CA LEU A 27 -0.88 18.22 1.89
C LEU A 27 -1.13 18.60 0.42
N VAL A 28 -0.21 18.21 -0.48
CA VAL A 28 -0.23 18.66 -1.88
C VAL A 28 -1.21 17.83 -2.72
N THR A 29 -1.33 16.54 -2.44
CA THR A 29 -2.29 15.69 -3.17
C THR A 29 -3.72 16.12 -2.86
N PRO A 30 -4.53 16.49 -3.87
CA PRO A 30 -5.94 16.80 -3.63
C PRO A 30 -6.67 15.59 -3.02
N PRO A 31 -7.80 15.80 -2.32
CA PRO A 31 -8.63 14.71 -1.83
C PRO A 31 -8.96 13.72 -2.95
N PHE A 32 -8.93 12.43 -2.63
CA PHE A 32 -9.32 11.32 -3.49
C PHE A 32 -8.51 11.15 -4.79
N GLN A 33 -7.38 11.84 -4.94
CA GLN A 33 -6.47 11.62 -6.07
C GLN A 33 -5.53 10.41 -5.87
N ALA A 34 -5.42 9.87 -4.66
CA ALA A 34 -4.82 8.56 -4.47
C ALA A 34 -5.82 7.45 -4.88
N PRO A 35 -5.36 6.35 -5.51
CA PRO A 35 -6.24 5.27 -5.92
C PRO A 35 -7.10 4.73 -4.78
N ASP A 36 -8.41 4.60 -5.01
CA ASP A 36 -9.44 4.10 -4.09
C ASP A 36 -9.62 4.92 -2.79
N GLU A 37 -8.95 6.06 -2.62
CA GLU A 37 -8.98 6.86 -1.39
C GLU A 37 -10.40 7.32 -1.00
N ASN A 38 -11.27 7.56 -1.98
CA ASN A 38 -12.67 7.88 -1.75
C ASN A 38 -13.40 6.75 -1.00
N GLN A 39 -13.21 5.51 -1.43
CA GLN A 39 -13.83 4.36 -0.78
C GLN A 39 -13.19 4.07 0.58
N HIS A 40 -11.88 4.22 0.68
CA HIS A 40 -11.16 4.12 1.94
C HIS A 40 -11.61 5.18 2.96
N TYR A 41 -11.87 6.40 2.52
CA TYR A 41 -12.43 7.46 3.37
C TYR A 41 -13.81 7.08 3.92
N MET A 42 -14.72 6.61 3.05
CA MET A 42 -16.06 6.17 3.48
C MET A 42 -15.98 5.01 4.46
N LYS A 43 -15.09 4.02 4.23
CA LYS A 43 -14.88 2.92 5.17
C LYS A 43 -14.28 3.39 6.50
N ALA A 44 -13.36 4.35 6.49
CA ALA A 44 -12.81 4.95 7.71
C ALA A 44 -13.88 5.72 8.50
N LEU A 45 -14.80 6.41 7.82
CA LEU A 45 -15.97 7.02 8.46
C LEU A 45 -16.90 5.98 9.09
N ALA A 46 -17.15 4.86 8.40
CA ALA A 46 -17.93 3.75 8.93
C ALA A 46 -17.29 3.18 10.20
N VAL A 47 -15.99 2.91 10.18
CA VAL A 47 -15.24 2.42 11.36
C VAL A 47 -15.28 3.44 12.51
N ARG A 48 -15.20 4.74 12.22
CA ARG A 48 -15.36 5.80 13.24
C ARG A 48 -16.72 5.75 13.95
N GLN A 49 -17.77 5.34 13.24
CA GLN A 49 -19.12 5.20 13.80
C GLN A 49 -19.33 3.87 14.55
N GLY A 50 -18.38 2.93 14.43
CA GLY A 50 -18.50 1.58 14.98
C GLY A 50 -19.09 0.57 13.99
N ASP A 51 -19.30 0.94 12.72
CA ASP A 51 -19.81 0.05 11.68
C ASP A 51 -18.70 -0.89 11.18
N VAL A 52 -18.68 -2.09 11.71
CA VAL A 52 -17.69 -3.11 11.37
C VAL A 52 -18.02 -3.77 10.04
N LEU A 53 -19.30 -4.13 9.84
CA LEU A 53 -19.82 -4.74 8.63
C LEU A 53 -20.58 -3.72 7.78
N THR A 54 -20.59 -3.96 6.48
CA THR A 54 -21.40 -3.20 5.51
C THR A 54 -22.80 -3.81 5.38
N GLN A 55 -23.72 -2.98 4.91
CA GLN A 55 -25.10 -3.36 4.61
C GLN A 55 -25.33 -3.29 3.11
N GLN A 56 -26.24 -4.10 2.59
CA GLN A 56 -26.72 -3.97 1.22
C GLN A 56 -28.04 -3.18 1.22
N ARG A 57 -28.14 -2.19 0.31
CA ARG A 57 -29.40 -1.48 -0.01
C ARG A 57 -29.60 -1.47 -1.51
N GLY A 58 -30.45 -2.35 -2.01
CA GLY A 58 -30.61 -2.57 -3.45
C GLY A 58 -29.29 -3.02 -4.08
N PRO A 59 -28.77 -2.30 -5.08
CA PRO A 59 -27.48 -2.59 -5.71
C PRO A 59 -26.26 -2.04 -4.91
N ALA A 60 -26.44 -1.16 -3.94
CA ALA A 60 -25.36 -0.49 -3.20
C ALA A 60 -24.93 -1.31 -1.98
N ILE A 61 -23.61 -1.32 -1.69
CA ILE A 61 -22.98 -1.96 -0.54
C ILE A 61 -22.18 -0.93 0.23
N GLY A 62 -22.54 -0.71 1.50
CA GLY A 62 -21.87 0.28 2.31
C GLY A 62 -22.54 0.49 3.66
N THR A 63 -22.65 1.73 4.12
CA THR A 63 -23.37 2.10 5.34
C THR A 63 -23.90 3.53 5.25
N THR A 64 -24.74 3.92 6.22
CA THR A 64 -25.26 5.27 6.32
C THR A 64 -24.22 6.19 6.97
N LEU A 65 -23.81 7.25 6.28
CA LEU A 65 -22.79 8.20 6.70
C LEU A 65 -23.34 9.64 6.77
N PRO A 66 -22.71 10.55 7.56
CA PRO A 66 -23.12 11.95 7.61
C PRO A 66 -23.05 12.59 6.23
N ARG A 67 -24.12 13.29 5.84
CA ARG A 67 -24.27 13.93 4.51
C ARG A 67 -23.15 14.93 4.24
N ALA A 68 -22.82 15.75 5.22
CA ALA A 68 -21.72 16.70 5.12
C ALA A 68 -20.37 16.04 4.76
N ALA A 69 -20.06 14.87 5.34
CA ALA A 69 -18.84 14.14 5.01
C ALA A 69 -18.85 13.57 3.58
N LEU A 70 -20.03 13.19 3.06
CA LEU A 70 -20.17 12.67 1.70
C LEU A 70 -20.11 13.78 0.63
N ASP A 71 -20.39 15.01 0.97
CA ASP A 71 -20.37 16.12 0.01
C ASP A 71 -18.96 16.39 -0.53
N ILE A 72 -17.90 16.17 0.26
CA ILE A 72 -16.52 16.25 -0.23
C ILE A 72 -16.29 15.25 -1.37
N HIS A 73 -16.81 14.04 -1.23
CA HIS A 73 -16.70 13.00 -2.25
C HIS A 73 -17.42 13.37 -3.55
N ARG A 74 -18.63 13.96 -3.45
CA ARG A 74 -19.47 14.31 -4.60
C ARG A 74 -18.86 15.41 -5.47
N ILE A 75 -18.00 16.24 -4.90
CA ILE A 75 -17.36 17.35 -5.60
C ILE A 75 -16.22 16.88 -6.50
N ASP A 76 -15.43 15.92 -6.01
CA ASP A 76 -14.25 15.45 -6.73
C ASP A 76 -14.58 14.33 -7.76
N PHE A 77 -15.82 13.82 -7.74
CA PHE A 77 -16.29 12.75 -8.62
C PHE A 77 -17.68 13.09 -9.18
N PRO A 78 -17.78 14.05 -10.14
CA PRO A 78 -19.00 14.24 -10.88
C PRO A 78 -19.37 12.92 -11.56
N THR A 79 -20.61 12.47 -11.40
CA THR A 79 -21.09 11.18 -11.94
C THR A 79 -21.17 11.15 -13.45
N ASP A 80 -21.12 12.31 -14.08
CA ASP A 80 -21.24 12.57 -15.51
C ASP A 80 -19.89 12.69 -16.25
N VAL A 81 -18.76 12.73 -15.53
CA VAL A 81 -17.42 12.81 -16.12
C VAL A 81 -16.75 11.43 -16.12
N PRO A 82 -16.21 10.97 -17.28
CA PRO A 82 -15.48 9.70 -17.32
C PRO A 82 -14.38 9.65 -16.25
N ALA A 83 -14.22 8.51 -15.60
CA ALA A 83 -13.24 8.31 -14.53
C ALA A 83 -11.78 8.61 -14.94
N THR A 84 -11.53 8.71 -16.25
CA THR A 84 -10.24 9.06 -16.85
C THR A 84 -9.94 10.56 -16.87
N VAL A 85 -10.96 11.41 -16.64
CA VAL A 85 -10.81 12.88 -16.63
C VAL A 85 -11.25 13.38 -15.26
N ARG A 86 -10.30 13.59 -14.37
CA ARG A 86 -10.55 14.11 -13.02
C ARG A 86 -10.02 15.52 -12.92
N VAL A 87 -10.93 16.47 -12.90
CA VAL A 87 -10.59 17.89 -12.74
C VAL A 87 -10.62 18.20 -11.24
N PHE A 88 -9.52 18.73 -10.73
CA PHE A 88 -9.49 19.29 -9.37
C PHE A 88 -9.84 20.78 -9.44
N ASP A 89 -11.01 21.13 -8.92
CA ASP A 89 -11.43 22.53 -8.76
C ASP A 89 -11.25 22.96 -7.28
N ALA A 90 -10.20 23.73 -7.03
CA ALA A 90 -9.89 24.23 -5.68
C ALA A 90 -10.99 25.13 -5.13
N ASP A 91 -11.69 25.91 -5.97
CA ASP A 91 -12.78 26.80 -5.54
C ASP A 91 -14.04 26.00 -5.24
N GLN A 92 -14.30 24.94 -5.98
CA GLN A 92 -15.37 24.02 -5.67
C GLN A 92 -15.13 23.32 -4.31
N LEU A 93 -13.90 22.90 -4.03
CA LEU A 93 -13.52 22.33 -2.75
C LEU A 93 -13.69 23.32 -1.59
N ARG A 94 -13.28 24.59 -1.78
CA ARG A 94 -13.50 25.66 -0.80
C ARG A 94 -14.99 25.94 -0.55
N ARG A 95 -15.78 25.98 -1.62
CA ARG A 95 -17.25 26.16 -1.51
C ARG A 95 -17.91 25.02 -0.74
N SER A 96 -17.44 23.78 -0.97
CA SER A 96 -17.93 22.61 -0.22
C SER A 96 -17.59 22.68 1.26
N ALA A 97 -16.36 23.04 1.58
CA ALA A 97 -15.93 23.21 2.97
C ALA A 97 -16.74 24.31 3.68
N ALA A 98 -17.11 25.38 2.96
CA ALA A 98 -17.95 26.45 3.49
C ALA A 98 -19.43 26.03 3.63
N ALA A 99 -19.95 25.18 2.73
CA ALA A 99 -21.32 24.69 2.76
C ALA A 99 -21.60 23.65 3.85
N ASP A 100 -20.56 23.12 4.47
CA ASP A 100 -20.60 22.07 5.50
C ASP A 100 -21.35 22.52 6.79
N ALA A 101 -21.33 23.82 7.08
CA ALA A 101 -21.84 24.39 8.33
C ALA A 101 -23.36 24.31 8.54
N GLY A 102 -24.13 23.85 7.57
CA GLY A 102 -25.61 23.77 7.65
C GLY A 102 -26.20 22.42 7.28
N ARG A 103 -25.41 21.47 6.83
CA ARG A 103 -25.94 20.18 6.35
C ARG A 103 -26.10 19.15 7.47
N THR A 104 -27.34 18.91 7.82
CA THR A 104 -27.76 17.85 8.76
C THR A 104 -28.23 16.62 8.03
N GLY A 105 -28.28 15.47 8.74
CA GLY A 105 -28.77 14.19 8.24
C GLY A 105 -27.69 13.27 7.72
N THR A 106 -28.12 12.13 7.19
CA THR A 106 -27.28 11.03 6.74
C THR A 106 -27.77 10.52 5.39
N ASP A 107 -26.84 10.01 4.56
CA ASP A 107 -27.13 9.31 3.31
C ASP A 107 -26.43 7.94 3.31
N PHE A 108 -26.96 7.00 2.52
CA PHE A 108 -26.29 5.72 2.31
C PHE A 108 -25.10 5.93 1.37
N ALA A 109 -23.91 5.54 1.83
CA ALA A 109 -22.67 5.61 1.08
C ALA A 109 -22.32 4.23 0.50
N ASP A 110 -22.05 4.19 -0.81
CA ASP A 110 -21.68 2.99 -1.54
C ASP A 110 -20.16 2.89 -1.69
N PHE A 111 -19.54 1.82 -1.12
CA PHE A 111 -18.10 1.58 -1.19
C PHE A 111 -17.77 0.08 -1.31
N PRO A 112 -18.23 -0.57 -2.39
CA PRO A 112 -18.15 -2.03 -2.55
C PRO A 112 -16.73 -2.57 -2.57
N ASN A 113 -15.75 -1.84 -3.16
CA ASN A 113 -14.38 -2.33 -3.32
C ASN A 113 -13.66 -2.61 -1.99
N VAL A 114 -14.13 -2.01 -0.91
CA VAL A 114 -13.51 -2.12 0.42
C VAL A 114 -14.46 -2.66 1.49
N ALA A 115 -15.63 -3.07 1.07
CA ALA A 115 -16.72 -3.48 1.96
C ALA A 115 -16.30 -4.62 2.91
N SER A 116 -15.59 -5.64 2.40
CA SER A 116 -15.14 -6.82 3.14
C SER A 116 -13.86 -6.62 3.95
N TYR A 117 -13.17 -5.48 3.83
CA TYR A 117 -11.92 -5.27 4.54
C TYR A 117 -12.12 -5.13 6.04
N ALA A 118 -11.19 -5.71 6.82
CA ALA A 118 -11.24 -5.65 8.27
C ALA A 118 -11.07 -4.20 8.78
N PRO A 119 -11.77 -3.82 9.85
CA PRO A 119 -11.74 -2.47 10.40
C PRO A 119 -10.34 -2.07 10.91
N THR A 120 -9.49 -3.02 11.26
CA THR A 120 -8.12 -2.80 11.76
C THR A 120 -7.28 -1.91 10.83
N LEU A 121 -7.48 -2.02 9.53
CA LEU A 121 -6.82 -1.20 8.49
C LEU A 121 -7.15 0.28 8.60
N TYR A 122 -8.35 0.59 9.07
CA TYR A 122 -8.94 1.93 9.03
C TYR A 122 -8.90 2.64 10.37
N VAL A 123 -8.48 1.95 11.45
CA VAL A 123 -8.41 2.53 12.81
C VAL A 123 -7.63 3.83 12.85
N PRO A 124 -6.41 3.95 12.27
CA PRO A 124 -5.66 5.21 12.33
C PRO A 124 -6.39 6.35 11.62
N GLY A 125 -6.91 6.11 10.41
CA GLY A 125 -7.71 7.08 9.68
C GLY A 125 -8.97 7.49 10.45
N ALA A 126 -9.71 6.53 11.00
CA ALA A 126 -10.90 6.75 11.81
C ALA A 126 -10.63 7.60 13.06
N VAL A 127 -9.50 7.34 13.76
CA VAL A 127 -9.05 8.16 14.89
C VAL A 127 -8.75 9.59 14.45
N GLY A 128 -8.06 9.78 13.33
CA GLY A 128 -7.80 11.10 12.77
C GLY A 128 -9.08 11.84 12.39
N LEU A 129 -10.03 11.15 11.75
CA LEU A 129 -11.35 11.70 11.42
C LEU A 129 -12.17 12.04 12.68
N ALA A 130 -12.06 11.24 13.74
CA ALA A 130 -12.70 11.55 15.03
C ALA A 130 -12.08 12.78 15.69
N ALA A 131 -10.75 12.89 15.68
CA ALA A 131 -10.02 14.03 16.22
C ALA A 131 -10.36 15.34 15.47
N GLY A 132 -10.35 15.31 14.12
CA GLY A 132 -10.72 16.49 13.31
C GLY A 132 -12.14 16.98 13.59
N LYS A 133 -13.10 16.04 13.69
CA LYS A 133 -14.49 16.39 14.08
C LYS A 133 -14.56 16.92 15.50
N GLY A 134 -13.84 16.31 16.45
CA GLY A 134 -13.81 16.78 17.85
C GLY A 134 -13.23 18.19 18.01
N LEU A 135 -12.31 18.58 17.11
CA LEU A 135 -11.76 19.93 17.02
C LEU A 135 -12.69 20.93 16.30
N GLY A 136 -13.88 20.52 15.86
CA GLY A 136 -14.83 21.38 15.16
C GLY A 136 -14.40 21.76 13.73
N LEU A 137 -13.50 21.00 13.12
CA LEU A 137 -13.05 21.27 11.76
C LEU A 137 -14.15 20.92 10.74
N SER A 138 -14.12 21.61 9.58
CA SER A 138 -14.92 21.23 8.42
C SER A 138 -14.63 19.79 8.00
N SER A 139 -15.51 19.19 7.18
CA SER A 139 -15.29 17.85 6.67
C SER A 139 -13.98 17.73 5.89
N LEU A 140 -13.61 18.79 5.15
CA LEU A 140 -12.31 18.87 4.47
C LEU A 140 -11.14 18.88 5.46
N GLY A 141 -11.20 19.73 6.48
CA GLY A 141 -10.18 19.78 7.54
C GLY A 141 -10.06 18.43 8.26
N THR A 142 -11.21 17.83 8.58
CA THR A 142 -11.30 16.49 9.19
C THR A 142 -10.66 15.41 8.31
N PHE A 143 -10.87 15.45 6.99
CA PHE A 143 -10.22 14.56 6.03
C PHE A 143 -8.69 14.66 6.08
N TYR A 144 -8.13 15.88 6.08
CA TYR A 144 -6.67 16.08 6.18
C TYR A 144 -6.10 15.63 7.52
N VAL A 145 -6.83 15.79 8.63
CA VAL A 145 -6.42 15.22 9.94
C VAL A 145 -6.42 13.69 9.87
N GLY A 146 -7.43 13.09 9.20
CA GLY A 146 -7.46 11.65 8.91
C GLY A 146 -6.21 11.17 8.16
N ARG A 147 -5.83 11.86 7.07
CA ARG A 147 -4.59 11.59 6.32
C ARG A 147 -3.35 11.70 7.20
N LEU A 148 -3.25 12.78 7.97
CA LEU A 148 -2.08 13.04 8.81
C LEU A 148 -1.89 11.94 9.85
N VAL A 149 -2.94 11.55 10.58
CA VAL A 149 -2.86 10.49 11.60
C VAL A 149 -2.53 9.14 10.93
N ASN A 150 -3.09 8.85 9.76
CA ASN A 150 -2.78 7.66 8.99
C ASN A 150 -1.29 7.64 8.57
N ALA A 151 -0.78 8.75 8.03
CA ALA A 151 0.61 8.92 7.61
C ALA A 151 1.58 8.78 8.80
N LEU A 152 1.30 9.44 9.92
CA LEU A 152 2.09 9.36 11.14
C LEU A 152 2.14 7.92 11.69
N THR A 153 1.02 7.18 11.60
CA THR A 153 0.97 5.77 11.99
C THR A 153 1.86 4.92 11.07
N GLY A 154 1.77 5.10 9.75
CA GLY A 154 2.64 4.40 8.78
C GLY A 154 4.12 4.68 9.01
N LEU A 155 4.50 5.95 9.24
CA LEU A 155 5.88 6.35 9.56
C LEU A 155 6.34 5.79 10.90
N ALA A 156 5.50 5.77 11.93
CA ALA A 156 5.83 5.18 13.23
C ALA A 156 6.07 3.67 13.13
N LEU A 157 5.25 2.95 12.38
CA LEU A 157 5.45 1.52 12.10
C LEU A 157 6.73 1.26 11.32
N LEU A 158 7.06 2.10 10.33
CA LEU A 158 8.32 2.03 9.59
C LEU A 158 9.52 2.25 10.52
N ILE A 159 9.48 3.27 11.37
CA ILE A 159 10.54 3.56 12.35
C ILE A 159 10.71 2.37 13.31
N ALA A 160 9.61 1.80 13.79
CA ALA A 160 9.65 0.60 14.61
C ALA A 160 10.29 -0.59 13.87
N ALA A 161 9.93 -0.82 12.61
CA ALA A 161 10.55 -1.84 11.77
C ALA A 161 12.06 -1.62 11.59
N LEU A 162 12.49 -0.39 11.30
CA LEU A 162 13.91 -0.04 11.17
C LEU A 162 14.71 -0.26 12.48
N GLN A 163 14.11 -0.03 13.65
CA GLN A 163 14.72 -0.32 14.94
C GLN A 163 14.78 -1.82 15.26
N LEU A 164 13.76 -2.56 14.81
CA LEU A 164 13.65 -4.00 15.04
C LEU A 164 14.51 -4.79 14.06
N LEU A 165 14.76 -4.28 12.85
CA LEU A 165 15.48 -5.00 11.80
C LEU A 165 16.92 -5.26 12.22
N PRO A 166 17.38 -6.54 12.23
CA PRO A 166 18.69 -6.89 12.74
C PRO A 166 19.82 -6.56 11.77
N PHE A 167 19.54 -6.43 10.48
CA PHE A 167 20.47 -6.16 9.38
C PHE A 167 19.73 -5.61 8.17
N GLY A 168 20.45 -4.98 7.24
CA GLY A 168 19.89 -4.52 5.96
C GLY A 168 18.93 -3.32 6.07
N ARG A 169 19.12 -2.42 7.04
CA ARG A 169 18.26 -1.22 7.23
C ARG A 169 18.10 -0.37 5.99
N ASN A 170 19.19 -0.19 5.23
CA ASN A 170 19.14 0.61 4.02
C ASN A 170 18.24 0.00 2.94
N ALA A 171 18.09 -1.34 2.90
CA ALA A 171 17.13 -1.99 2.01
C ALA A 171 15.69 -1.55 2.30
N LEU A 172 15.32 -1.42 3.58
CA LEU A 172 14.02 -0.91 3.98
C LEU A 172 13.89 0.60 3.73
N LEU A 173 14.92 1.38 4.04
CA LEU A 173 14.92 2.84 3.80
C LEU A 173 14.78 3.19 2.32
N VAL A 174 15.50 2.52 1.41
CA VAL A 174 15.37 2.80 -0.03
C VAL A 174 14.01 2.38 -0.58
N THR A 175 13.41 1.32 -0.05
CA THR A 175 12.04 0.95 -0.39
C THR A 175 11.05 2.04 0.03
N ALA A 176 11.20 2.56 1.25
CA ALA A 176 10.34 3.62 1.76
C ALA A 176 10.56 4.99 1.07
N LEU A 177 11.76 5.23 0.53
CA LEU A 177 12.09 6.44 -0.24
C LEU A 177 11.59 6.41 -1.69
N LEU A 178 11.05 5.29 -2.15
CA LEU A 178 10.36 5.29 -3.44
C LEU A 178 9.16 6.24 -3.40
N PRO A 179 9.01 7.12 -4.39
CA PRO A 179 7.93 8.11 -4.41
C PRO A 179 6.54 7.52 -4.20
N THR A 180 6.27 6.33 -4.76
CA THR A 180 5.00 5.62 -4.56
C THR A 180 4.74 5.33 -3.09
N PHE A 181 5.75 4.91 -2.30
CA PHE A 181 5.56 4.66 -0.87
C PHE A 181 5.17 5.91 -0.11
N ALA A 182 5.90 7.02 -0.31
CA ALA A 182 5.61 8.29 0.34
C ALA A 182 4.23 8.85 -0.04
N TYR A 183 3.86 8.74 -1.33
CA TYR A 183 2.55 9.14 -1.85
C TYR A 183 1.40 8.34 -1.23
N GLN A 184 1.50 7.01 -1.20
CA GLN A 184 0.48 6.16 -0.58
C GLN A 184 0.39 6.36 0.94
N THR A 185 1.53 6.51 1.61
CA THR A 185 1.58 6.79 3.06
C THR A 185 0.97 8.15 3.38
N GLY A 186 1.14 9.16 2.52
CA GLY A 186 0.55 10.50 2.64
C GLY A 186 -0.94 10.58 2.31
N SER A 187 -1.59 9.48 1.94
CA SER A 187 -3.03 9.41 1.65
C SER A 187 -3.83 8.74 2.77
N LEU A 188 -5.16 8.78 2.69
CA LEU A 188 -6.03 8.02 3.59
C LEU A 188 -6.20 6.56 3.13
N SER A 189 -5.20 6.04 2.41
CA SER A 189 -5.14 4.65 2.00
C SER A 189 -4.68 3.74 3.15
N PRO A 190 -5.20 2.52 3.27
CA PRO A 190 -4.70 1.53 4.23
C PRO A 190 -3.27 1.06 3.94
N ASP A 191 -2.71 1.40 2.77
CA ASP A 191 -1.35 1.00 2.36
C ASP A 191 -0.29 1.47 3.37
N ALA A 192 -0.48 2.59 4.05
CA ALA A 192 0.39 3.06 5.13
C ALA A 192 0.50 2.03 6.27
N VAL A 193 -0.64 1.46 6.69
CA VAL A 193 -0.71 0.45 7.76
C VAL A 193 -0.25 -0.92 7.25
N ILE A 194 -0.65 -1.31 6.05
CA ILE A 194 -0.26 -2.59 5.42
C ILE A 194 1.25 -2.68 5.28
N ASN A 195 1.88 -1.69 4.65
CA ASN A 195 3.32 -1.64 4.47
C ASN A 195 4.03 -1.61 5.83
N GLY A 196 3.57 -0.77 6.75
CA GLY A 196 4.14 -0.65 8.09
C GLY A 196 4.13 -1.96 8.87
N LEU A 197 2.98 -2.65 8.93
CA LEU A 197 2.84 -3.95 9.60
C LEU A 197 3.61 -5.06 8.87
N GLY A 198 3.64 -5.06 7.53
CA GLY A 198 4.46 -5.97 6.75
C GLY A 198 5.94 -5.84 7.11
N PHE A 199 6.44 -4.61 7.21
CA PHE A 199 7.85 -4.34 7.60
C PHE A 199 8.12 -4.71 9.07
N VAL A 200 7.20 -4.43 9.99
CA VAL A 200 7.33 -4.83 11.41
C VAL A 200 7.35 -6.36 11.53
N GLY A 201 6.43 -7.06 10.84
CA GLY A 201 6.36 -8.51 10.82
C GLY A 201 7.64 -9.15 10.28
N LEU A 202 8.14 -8.65 9.14
CA LEU A 202 9.41 -9.06 8.55
C LEU A 202 10.59 -8.83 9.54
N ALA A 203 10.67 -7.63 10.12
CA ALA A 203 11.76 -7.26 11.02
C ALA A 203 11.76 -8.10 12.30
N LEU A 204 10.60 -8.34 12.91
CA LEU A 204 10.45 -9.21 14.08
C LEU A 204 10.82 -10.66 13.77
N ALA A 205 10.33 -11.20 12.65
CA ALA A 205 10.63 -12.56 12.23
C ALA A 205 12.13 -12.75 11.99
N LEU A 206 12.79 -11.85 11.24
CA LEU A 206 14.23 -11.87 11.03
C LEU A 206 15.02 -11.73 12.34
N ARG A 207 14.58 -10.85 13.24
CA ARG A 207 15.26 -10.65 14.52
C ARG A 207 15.17 -11.88 15.43
N ILE A 208 13.99 -12.47 15.53
CA ILE A 208 13.78 -13.68 16.34
C ILE A 208 14.52 -14.85 15.73
N GLY A 209 14.45 -15.02 14.41
CA GLY A 209 15.14 -16.11 13.72
C GLY A 209 16.65 -16.04 13.81
N PHE A 210 17.25 -14.85 13.71
CA PHE A 210 18.70 -14.71 13.54
C PHE A 210 19.44 -14.13 14.74
N MET A 211 18.81 -13.32 15.61
CA MET A 211 19.48 -12.63 16.72
C MET A 211 19.00 -13.12 18.12
N GLY A 212 17.99 -13.97 18.15
CA GLY A 212 17.34 -14.36 19.40
C GLY A 212 16.31 -13.34 19.89
N SER A 213 15.54 -13.70 20.92
CA SER A 213 14.42 -12.91 21.42
C SER A 213 14.70 -12.32 22.81
N ALA A 214 14.45 -11.01 22.97
CA ALA A 214 14.16 -10.44 24.27
C ALA A 214 12.69 -10.74 24.67
N PRO A 215 12.32 -10.78 25.96
CA PRO A 215 11.01 -11.24 26.42
C PRO A 215 9.78 -10.62 25.76
N ALA A 216 9.83 -9.32 25.41
CA ALA A 216 8.73 -8.62 24.79
C ALA A 216 8.54 -8.89 23.26
N ARG A 217 9.54 -9.45 22.59
CA ARG A 217 9.51 -9.66 21.14
C ARG A 217 8.65 -10.84 20.69
N PRO A 218 8.59 -11.96 21.42
CA PRO A 218 7.64 -13.03 21.14
C PRO A 218 6.19 -12.54 21.11
N VAL A 219 5.79 -11.75 22.11
CA VAL A 219 4.44 -11.16 22.16
C VAL A 219 4.19 -10.25 20.98
N GLY A 220 5.17 -9.38 20.65
CA GLY A 220 5.09 -8.50 19.48
C GLY A 220 4.88 -9.27 18.16
N LEU A 221 5.60 -10.39 17.97
CA LEU A 221 5.43 -11.24 16.79
C LEU A 221 4.04 -11.90 16.75
N LEU A 222 3.60 -12.48 17.88
CA LEU A 222 2.29 -13.14 18.00
C LEU A 222 1.11 -12.18 17.78
N LEU A 223 1.25 -10.90 18.14
CA LEU A 223 0.27 -9.86 17.85
C LEU A 223 0.35 -9.36 16.39
N THR A 224 1.55 -9.23 15.85
CA THR A 224 1.73 -8.72 14.48
C THR A 224 1.21 -9.69 13.43
N GLY A 225 1.29 -11.02 13.64
CA GLY A 225 0.76 -12.02 12.71
C GLY A 225 -0.73 -11.81 12.43
N PRO A 226 -1.61 -11.85 13.44
CA PRO A 226 -3.04 -11.57 13.28
C PRO A 226 -3.33 -10.18 12.70
N LEU A 227 -2.66 -9.13 13.20
CA LEU A 227 -2.87 -7.78 12.68
C LEU A 227 -2.52 -7.68 11.19
N LEU A 228 -1.38 -8.23 10.77
CA LEU A 228 -0.98 -8.23 9.37
C LEU A 228 -1.95 -9.04 8.50
N ALA A 229 -2.39 -10.19 8.98
CA ALA A 229 -3.32 -11.05 8.27
C ALA A 229 -4.70 -10.41 8.10
N LEU A 230 -5.22 -9.75 9.13
CA LEU A 230 -6.46 -8.97 9.07
C LEU A 230 -6.32 -7.74 8.16
N CYS A 231 -5.11 -7.18 8.05
CA CYS A 231 -4.84 -6.10 7.12
C CYS A 231 -4.84 -6.60 5.67
N LYS A 232 -4.00 -7.57 5.36
CA LYS A 232 -3.92 -8.19 4.03
C LYS A 232 -3.21 -9.54 4.13
N GLY A 233 -3.97 -10.63 4.24
CA GLY A 233 -3.49 -11.98 4.54
C GLY A 233 -2.38 -12.49 3.63
N VAL A 234 -2.32 -12.00 2.38
CA VAL A 234 -1.29 -12.39 1.40
C VAL A 234 0.14 -12.03 1.83
N TYR A 235 0.33 -11.09 2.77
CA TYR A 235 1.66 -10.72 3.27
C TYR A 235 2.10 -11.50 4.51
N LEU A 236 1.21 -12.30 5.10
CA LEU A 236 1.55 -13.12 6.27
C LEU A 236 2.78 -14.01 6.04
N PRO A 237 2.97 -14.65 4.86
CA PRO A 237 4.14 -15.48 4.60
C PRO A 237 5.48 -14.73 4.60
N LEU A 238 5.52 -13.39 4.54
CA LEU A 238 6.78 -12.62 4.74
C LEU A 238 7.47 -12.97 6.06
N MET A 239 6.72 -13.36 7.08
CA MET A 239 7.28 -13.77 8.37
C MET A 239 8.13 -15.05 8.26
N ALA A 240 7.90 -15.90 7.25
CA ALA A 240 8.71 -17.08 6.97
C ALA A 240 10.17 -16.74 6.61
N ALA A 241 10.46 -15.47 6.28
CA ALA A 241 11.85 -15.01 6.12
C ALA A 241 12.71 -15.20 7.38
N GLY A 242 12.11 -15.25 8.56
CA GLY A 242 12.78 -15.54 9.83
C GLY A 242 13.15 -17.00 10.02
N LEU A 243 12.63 -17.91 9.20
CA LEU A 243 12.99 -19.32 9.26
C LEU A 243 14.40 -19.54 8.69
N ARG A 244 15.16 -20.40 9.35
CA ARG A 244 16.53 -20.76 8.92
C ARG A 244 16.50 -21.99 8.04
N TRP A 245 17.26 -21.96 7.00
CA TRP A 245 17.44 -23.13 6.15
C TRP A 245 18.83 -23.78 6.30
N PRO A 246 18.93 -25.11 6.49
CA PRO A 246 17.85 -26.06 6.75
C PRO A 246 17.22 -25.84 8.15
N THR A 247 15.93 -26.12 8.24
CA THR A 247 15.17 -25.99 9.47
C THR A 247 15.68 -26.97 10.52
N ARG A 248 16.27 -26.46 11.60
CA ARG A 248 16.65 -27.24 12.78
C ARG A 248 15.56 -27.09 13.83
N ARG A 249 15.56 -27.99 14.83
CA ARG A 249 14.62 -27.95 15.99
C ARG A 249 14.94 -26.76 16.90
N ASP A 250 14.79 -25.53 16.39
CA ASP A 250 14.96 -24.30 17.17
C ASP A 250 13.58 -23.82 17.61
N PRO A 251 13.29 -23.67 18.91
CA PRO A 251 12.00 -23.22 19.44
C PRO A 251 11.55 -21.86 18.89
N ARG A 252 12.49 -21.04 18.44
CA ARG A 252 12.18 -19.73 17.81
C ARG A 252 11.42 -19.87 16.50
N GLN A 253 11.67 -20.95 15.77
CA GLN A 253 10.98 -21.23 14.51
C GLN A 253 9.52 -21.59 14.74
N TRP A 254 9.23 -22.33 15.82
CA TRP A 254 7.86 -22.62 16.24
C TRP A 254 7.10 -21.37 16.63
N LEU A 255 7.78 -20.37 17.21
CA LEU A 255 7.16 -19.08 17.51
C LEU A 255 6.76 -18.33 16.23
N ILE A 256 7.62 -18.32 15.20
CA ILE A 256 7.30 -17.71 13.90
C ILE A 256 6.12 -18.44 13.24
N LEU A 257 6.16 -19.78 13.21
CA LEU A 257 5.08 -20.59 12.66
C LEU A 257 3.77 -20.41 13.45
N GLY A 258 3.86 -20.31 14.79
CA GLY A 258 2.71 -20.01 15.65
C GLY A 258 2.08 -18.66 15.37
N ALA A 259 2.90 -17.61 15.16
CA ALA A 259 2.39 -16.28 14.78
C ALA A 259 1.71 -16.30 13.40
N MET A 260 2.28 -17.03 12.44
CA MET A 260 1.66 -17.23 11.12
C MET A 260 0.35 -18.04 11.23
N ALA A 261 0.31 -19.08 12.05
CA ALA A 261 -0.90 -19.88 12.28
C ALA A 261 -2.01 -19.04 12.93
N LEU A 262 -1.69 -18.25 13.96
CA LEU A 262 -2.63 -17.32 14.58
C LEU A 262 -3.13 -16.27 13.58
N GLY A 263 -2.26 -15.77 12.73
CA GLY A 263 -2.62 -14.86 11.64
C GLY A 263 -3.57 -15.53 10.64
N ALA A 264 -3.28 -16.75 10.21
CA ALA A 264 -4.16 -17.50 9.31
C ALA A 264 -5.54 -17.75 9.93
N ILE A 265 -5.60 -18.12 11.22
CA ILE A 265 -6.85 -18.30 11.96
C ILE A 265 -7.64 -16.98 12.01
N ALA A 266 -6.98 -15.86 12.33
CA ALA A 266 -7.61 -14.55 12.37
C ALA A 266 -8.16 -14.14 11.00
N PHE A 267 -7.41 -14.38 9.92
CA PHE A 267 -7.84 -14.11 8.55
C PHE A 267 -9.05 -14.95 8.15
N LEU A 268 -9.00 -16.27 8.38
CA LEU A 268 -10.10 -17.18 8.06
C LEU A 268 -11.35 -16.84 8.88
N GLY A 269 -11.17 -16.54 10.16
CA GLY A 269 -12.26 -16.08 11.04
C GLY A 269 -12.91 -14.80 10.50
N TRP A 270 -12.11 -13.82 10.09
CA TRP A 270 -12.64 -12.60 9.47
C TRP A 270 -13.34 -12.86 8.14
N MET A 271 -12.74 -13.67 7.26
CA MET A 271 -13.36 -14.04 5.97
C MET A 271 -14.70 -14.73 6.16
N HIS A 272 -14.81 -15.62 7.14
CA HIS A 272 -16.07 -16.25 7.52
C HIS A 272 -17.08 -15.21 8.04
N TYR A 273 -16.66 -14.34 8.97
CA TYR A 273 -17.51 -13.32 9.58
C TYR A 273 -17.99 -12.25 8.58
N SER A 274 -17.12 -11.83 7.66
CA SER A 274 -17.43 -10.83 6.63
C SER A 274 -17.95 -11.41 5.30
N GLY A 275 -18.12 -12.72 5.22
CA GLY A 275 -18.47 -13.42 3.97
C GLY A 275 -19.75 -12.90 3.30
N GLY A 276 -20.73 -12.45 4.11
CA GLY A 276 -21.92 -11.78 3.58
C GLY A 276 -21.62 -10.53 2.80
N SER A 277 -20.73 -9.66 3.25
CA SER A 277 -20.33 -8.44 2.55
C SER A 277 -19.63 -8.75 1.22
N GLN A 278 -18.81 -9.79 1.17
CA GLN A 278 -18.15 -10.23 -0.07
C GLN A 278 -19.15 -10.81 -1.08
N ALA A 279 -20.05 -11.67 -0.63
CA ALA A 279 -21.11 -12.23 -1.48
C ALA A 279 -21.99 -11.13 -2.09
N LEU A 280 -22.32 -10.12 -1.30
CA LEU A 280 -23.11 -8.98 -1.75
C LEU A 280 -22.37 -8.15 -2.81
N TYR A 281 -21.06 -7.93 -2.65
CA TYR A 281 -20.25 -7.26 -3.66
C TYR A 281 -20.24 -8.01 -4.99
N HIS A 282 -20.04 -9.32 -4.98
CA HIS A 282 -20.08 -10.14 -6.19
C HIS A 282 -21.45 -10.12 -6.88
N ILE A 283 -22.52 -10.13 -6.13
CA ILE A 283 -23.88 -10.03 -6.68
C ILE A 283 -24.09 -8.68 -7.37
N GLN A 284 -23.61 -7.60 -6.76
CA GLN A 284 -23.75 -6.27 -7.31
C GLN A 284 -22.94 -6.08 -8.60
N SER A 285 -21.68 -6.47 -8.63
CA SER A 285 -20.83 -6.35 -9.82
C SER A 285 -21.42 -7.08 -11.03
N ARG A 286 -22.12 -8.18 -10.81
CA ARG A 286 -22.88 -8.89 -11.85
C ARG A 286 -24.11 -8.13 -12.37
N LYS A 287 -24.79 -7.37 -11.49
CA LYS A 287 -26.03 -6.65 -11.85
C LYS A 287 -25.76 -5.32 -12.56
N THR A 288 -24.65 -4.66 -12.27
CA THR A 288 -24.32 -3.35 -12.84
C THR A 288 -23.75 -3.40 -14.25
N GLY A 289 -23.43 -4.60 -14.76
CA GLY A 289 -22.84 -4.76 -16.10
C GLY A 289 -21.46 -4.14 -16.24
N GLU A 290 -20.81 -3.82 -15.11
CA GLU A 290 -19.45 -3.28 -15.10
C GLU A 290 -18.47 -4.29 -15.68
N THR A 291 -17.54 -3.81 -16.51
CA THR A 291 -16.48 -4.61 -17.14
C THR A 291 -15.52 -5.25 -16.11
N MET A 292 -15.60 -4.86 -14.85
CA MET A 292 -14.88 -5.43 -13.72
C MET A 292 -15.74 -6.44 -12.94
N MET A 293 -16.51 -7.27 -13.61
CA MET A 293 -17.27 -8.33 -12.94
C MET A 293 -16.35 -9.32 -12.27
N THR A 294 -16.37 -9.33 -10.95
CA THR A 294 -15.69 -10.35 -10.17
C THR A 294 -16.57 -11.60 -10.08
N ALA A 295 -15.96 -12.75 -10.30
CA ALA A 295 -16.66 -14.03 -10.10
C ALA A 295 -16.79 -14.36 -8.60
N PRO A 296 -17.76 -15.18 -8.20
CA PRO A 296 -17.73 -15.81 -6.90
C PRO A 296 -16.40 -16.50 -6.68
N LEU A 297 -15.81 -16.28 -5.50
CA LEU A 297 -14.50 -16.85 -5.13
C LEU A 297 -14.43 -18.37 -5.39
N GLY A 298 -15.52 -19.09 -5.11
CA GLY A 298 -15.61 -20.54 -5.31
C GLY A 298 -15.52 -20.95 -6.78
N ASP A 299 -16.18 -20.23 -7.68
CA ASP A 299 -16.19 -20.54 -9.11
C ASP A 299 -14.80 -20.31 -9.72
N GLN A 300 -14.14 -19.19 -9.37
CA GLN A 300 -12.80 -18.89 -9.83
C GLN A 300 -11.77 -19.89 -9.28
N LEU A 301 -11.91 -20.32 -8.03
CA LEU A 301 -11.09 -21.37 -7.44
C LEU A 301 -11.31 -22.72 -8.12
N ALA A 302 -12.56 -23.07 -8.44
CA ALA A 302 -12.89 -24.30 -9.16
C ALA A 302 -12.22 -24.35 -10.53
N MET A 303 -12.13 -23.21 -11.25
CA MET A 303 -11.40 -23.12 -12.52
C MET A 303 -9.90 -23.35 -12.36
N ILE A 304 -9.28 -22.78 -11.34
CA ILE A 304 -7.86 -23.05 -11.01
C ILE A 304 -7.65 -24.53 -10.77
N LEU A 305 -8.51 -25.16 -9.97
CA LEU A 305 -8.41 -26.59 -9.63
C LEU A 305 -8.70 -27.50 -10.81
N ALA A 306 -9.58 -27.10 -11.73
CA ALA A 306 -9.88 -27.85 -12.95
C ALA A 306 -8.73 -27.82 -13.97
N SER A 307 -7.94 -26.72 -13.99
CA SER A 307 -6.80 -26.57 -14.91
C SER A 307 -5.62 -25.87 -14.23
N PRO A 308 -4.88 -26.53 -13.33
CA PRO A 308 -3.75 -25.93 -12.63
C PRO A 308 -2.63 -25.47 -13.58
N VAL A 309 -2.36 -26.23 -14.65
CA VAL A 309 -1.35 -25.87 -15.66
C VAL A 309 -1.80 -24.64 -16.46
N GLY A 310 -3.08 -24.58 -16.84
CA GLY A 310 -3.67 -23.40 -17.49
C GLY A 310 -3.56 -22.17 -16.60
N TYR A 311 -3.83 -22.31 -15.31
CA TYR A 311 -3.68 -21.20 -14.36
C TYR A 311 -2.22 -20.73 -14.22
N VAL A 312 -1.25 -21.64 -14.15
CA VAL A 312 0.18 -21.28 -14.12
C VAL A 312 0.56 -20.51 -15.39
N HIS A 313 0.03 -20.89 -16.55
CA HIS A 313 0.25 -20.13 -17.79
C HIS A 313 -0.32 -18.71 -17.69
N ILE A 314 -1.57 -18.55 -17.25
CA ILE A 314 -2.20 -17.23 -17.02
C ILE A 314 -1.35 -16.39 -16.05
N LEU A 315 -0.88 -16.97 -14.95
CA LEU A 315 -0.08 -16.29 -13.94
C LEU A 315 1.25 -15.79 -14.53
N VAL A 316 1.97 -16.66 -15.23
CA VAL A 316 3.29 -16.32 -15.81
C VAL A 316 3.15 -15.28 -16.91
N THR A 317 2.22 -15.44 -17.84
CA THR A 317 1.99 -14.49 -18.94
C THR A 317 1.57 -13.12 -18.39
N SER A 318 0.61 -13.08 -17.46
CA SER A 318 0.17 -11.82 -16.83
C SER A 318 1.30 -11.08 -16.13
N VAL A 319 2.15 -11.78 -15.38
CA VAL A 319 3.31 -11.17 -14.69
C VAL A 319 4.32 -10.62 -15.70
N ILE A 320 4.66 -11.39 -16.75
CA ILE A 320 5.63 -10.96 -17.77
C ILE A 320 5.13 -9.73 -18.53
N GLU A 321 3.88 -9.76 -19.00
CA GLU A 321 3.31 -8.65 -19.76
C GLU A 321 3.17 -7.36 -18.94
N ARG A 322 2.87 -7.49 -17.63
CA ARG A 322 2.68 -6.35 -16.74
C ARG A 322 3.93 -5.90 -16.00
N ALA A 323 5.02 -6.66 -16.04
CA ALA A 323 6.27 -6.32 -15.35
C ALA A 323 6.75 -4.89 -15.61
N PRO A 324 6.72 -4.35 -16.86
CA PRO A 324 7.13 -2.95 -17.11
C PRO A 324 6.21 -1.95 -16.39
N VAL A 325 4.91 -2.19 -16.39
CA VAL A 325 3.93 -1.33 -15.70
C VAL A 325 4.13 -1.39 -14.19
N TYR A 326 4.35 -2.58 -13.62
CA TYR A 326 4.65 -2.73 -12.19
C TYR A 326 5.92 -2.00 -11.80
N ALA A 327 6.99 -2.07 -12.60
CA ALA A 327 8.22 -1.35 -12.35
C ALA A 327 7.99 0.17 -12.29
N LEU A 328 7.24 0.73 -13.23
CA LEU A 328 6.88 2.16 -13.22
C LEU A 328 6.04 2.53 -11.99
N GLN A 329 5.08 1.69 -11.61
CA GLN A 329 4.21 1.93 -10.47
C GLN A 329 4.94 1.76 -9.12
N ILE A 330 5.93 0.88 -9.03
CA ILE A 330 6.78 0.72 -7.83
C ILE A 330 7.57 2.00 -7.59
N VAL A 331 8.12 2.61 -8.65
CA VAL A 331 8.90 3.85 -8.53
C VAL A 331 8.00 5.04 -8.22
N GLY A 332 7.02 5.32 -9.08
CA GLY A 332 6.13 6.47 -8.92
C GLY A 332 5.14 6.62 -10.07
N ARG A 333 3.87 6.44 -9.74
CA ARG A 333 2.73 6.81 -10.59
C ARG A 333 1.66 7.39 -9.69
N PHE A 334 1.24 8.63 -9.94
CA PHE A 334 0.31 9.36 -9.08
C PHE A 334 -1.06 9.52 -9.75
N GLY A 335 -2.03 10.12 -9.07
CA GLY A 335 -3.32 10.51 -9.63
C GLY A 335 -4.05 9.33 -10.29
N TRP A 336 -4.43 8.29 -9.53
CA TRP A 336 -5.05 7.07 -10.07
C TRP A 336 -4.18 6.35 -11.10
N ASN A 337 -2.87 6.39 -10.92
CA ASN A 337 -1.87 5.85 -11.84
C ASN A 337 -1.81 6.59 -13.21
N ALA A 338 -2.38 7.78 -13.32
CA ALA A 338 -2.40 8.56 -14.55
C ALA A 338 -1.20 9.48 -14.72
N ILE A 339 -0.58 9.95 -13.63
CA ILE A 339 0.58 10.84 -13.66
C ILE A 339 1.86 10.02 -13.59
N LEU A 340 2.61 9.99 -14.69
CA LEU A 340 3.95 9.41 -14.77
C LEU A 340 4.99 10.41 -14.26
N LEU A 341 6.04 9.91 -13.62
CA LEU A 341 7.22 10.73 -13.33
C LEU A 341 8.04 10.99 -14.60
N PRO A 342 8.82 12.08 -14.63
CA PRO A 342 9.82 12.31 -15.69
C PRO A 342 10.74 11.10 -15.84
N LEU A 343 11.15 10.81 -17.09
CA LEU A 343 11.93 9.62 -17.43
C LEU A 343 13.17 9.43 -16.54
N LEU A 344 13.82 10.53 -16.14
CA LEU A 344 15.02 10.51 -15.27
C LEU A 344 14.76 9.90 -13.88
N ALA A 345 13.53 9.92 -13.38
CA ALA A 345 13.18 9.37 -12.07
C ALA A 345 13.44 7.85 -11.99
N TYR A 346 13.20 7.12 -13.08
CA TYR A 346 13.29 5.66 -13.09
C TYR A 346 14.74 5.15 -12.98
N PRO A 347 15.72 5.62 -13.78
CA PRO A 347 17.13 5.24 -13.58
C PRO A 347 17.67 5.75 -12.23
N LEU A 348 17.26 6.91 -11.73
CA LEU A 348 17.63 7.37 -10.39
C LEU A 348 17.11 6.42 -9.30
N ALA A 349 15.87 5.95 -9.40
CA ALA A 349 15.31 4.97 -8.48
C ALA A 349 16.06 3.64 -8.55
N ALA A 350 16.38 3.15 -9.74
CA ALA A 350 17.18 1.94 -9.93
C ALA A 350 18.57 2.08 -9.29
N LEU A 351 19.25 3.21 -9.49
CA LEU A 351 20.54 3.52 -8.86
C LEU A 351 20.42 3.62 -7.33
N MET A 352 19.34 4.24 -6.82
CA MET A 352 19.07 4.32 -5.38
C MET A 352 18.89 2.92 -4.77
N LEU A 353 18.11 2.05 -5.41
CA LEU A 353 17.91 0.67 -4.96
C LEU A 353 19.23 -0.13 -5.01
N ALA A 354 20.00 -0.01 -6.10
CA ALA A 354 21.31 -0.64 -6.23
C ALA A 354 22.30 -0.14 -5.17
N ALA A 355 22.30 1.17 -4.90
CA ALA A 355 23.11 1.75 -3.83
C ALA A 355 22.68 1.21 -2.45
N GLY A 356 21.37 1.08 -2.20
CA GLY A 356 20.83 0.48 -0.99
C GLY A 356 21.30 -0.95 -0.78
N VAL A 357 21.28 -1.78 -1.82
CA VAL A 357 21.87 -3.13 -1.83
C VAL A 357 23.38 -3.07 -1.54
N ALA A 358 24.10 -2.20 -2.20
CA ALA A 358 25.56 -2.07 -2.10
C ALA A 358 26.04 -1.56 -0.72
N THR A 359 25.16 -0.96 0.09
CA THR A 359 25.51 -0.63 1.50
C THR A 359 25.71 -1.86 2.38
N GLY A 360 25.35 -3.04 1.88
CA GLY A 360 25.54 -4.31 2.55
C GLY A 360 24.56 -4.61 3.67
N SER A 361 24.47 -5.88 4.02
CA SER A 361 23.56 -6.35 5.08
C SER A 361 24.20 -6.32 6.48
N ALA A 362 25.51 -6.04 6.59
CA ALA A 362 26.31 -6.18 7.82
C ALA A 362 26.33 -7.61 8.40
N ALA A 363 25.85 -8.60 7.67
CA ALA A 363 25.81 -10.00 8.05
C ALA A 363 26.15 -10.92 6.87
N ARG A 364 26.71 -12.08 7.17
CA ARG A 364 27.03 -13.11 6.15
C ARG A 364 25.94 -14.17 6.14
N PHE A 365 25.36 -14.39 4.97
CA PHE A 365 24.36 -15.44 4.76
C PHE A 365 24.80 -16.38 3.64
N GLY A 366 24.62 -17.66 3.86
CA GLY A 366 24.85 -18.68 2.83
C GLY A 366 23.84 -18.57 1.68
N LEU A 367 24.20 -19.14 0.53
CA LEU A 367 23.36 -19.12 -0.68
C LEU A 367 21.96 -19.71 -0.41
N GLY A 368 21.86 -20.81 0.34
CA GLY A 368 20.58 -21.43 0.68
C GLY A 368 19.61 -20.49 1.41
N GLN A 369 20.12 -19.66 2.36
CA GLN A 369 19.28 -18.68 3.04
C GLN A 369 18.83 -17.55 2.11
N ARG A 370 19.67 -17.11 1.20
CA ARG A 370 19.32 -16.09 0.21
C ARG A 370 18.27 -16.59 -0.78
N ILE A 371 18.43 -17.82 -1.26
CA ILE A 371 17.43 -18.50 -2.11
C ILE A 371 16.11 -18.63 -1.35
N TRP A 372 16.14 -19.00 -0.06
CA TRP A 372 14.93 -19.07 0.75
C TRP A 372 14.21 -17.71 0.83
N TRP A 373 14.92 -16.63 1.06
CA TRP A 373 14.32 -15.28 1.10
C TRP A 373 13.73 -14.87 -0.25
N LEU A 374 14.41 -15.16 -1.34
CA LEU A 374 13.88 -14.91 -2.69
C LEU A 374 12.66 -15.79 -2.98
N ALA A 375 12.65 -17.04 -2.52
CA ALA A 375 11.48 -17.94 -2.65
C ALA A 375 10.28 -17.42 -1.83
N VAL A 376 10.50 -16.95 -0.60
CA VAL A 376 9.46 -16.30 0.21
C VAL A 376 8.92 -15.05 -0.49
N ALA A 377 9.81 -14.19 -1.00
CA ALA A 377 9.43 -12.98 -1.71
C ALA A 377 8.61 -13.29 -2.98
N LEU A 378 9.07 -14.23 -3.78
CA LEU A 378 8.35 -14.71 -4.97
C LEU A 378 7.00 -15.32 -4.59
N GLY A 379 6.95 -16.18 -3.58
CA GLY A 379 5.71 -16.79 -3.10
C GLY A 379 4.67 -15.76 -2.69
N VAL A 380 5.07 -14.70 -1.97
CA VAL A 380 4.16 -13.59 -1.61
C VAL A 380 3.71 -12.82 -2.85
N ALA A 381 4.59 -12.54 -3.80
CA ALA A 381 4.23 -11.87 -5.05
C ALA A 381 3.21 -12.68 -5.85
N LEU A 382 3.41 -14.00 -5.96
CA LEU A 382 2.47 -14.90 -6.62
C LEU A 382 1.13 -15.00 -5.88
N LEU A 383 1.14 -14.95 -4.54
CA LEU A 383 -0.09 -14.88 -3.73
C LEU A 383 -0.86 -13.58 -3.97
N VAL A 384 -0.18 -12.46 -4.15
CA VAL A 384 -0.82 -11.18 -4.52
C VAL A 384 -1.53 -11.31 -5.87
N GLU A 385 -0.86 -11.85 -6.89
CA GLU A 385 -1.46 -12.09 -8.21
C GLU A 385 -2.65 -13.06 -8.12
N THR A 386 -2.48 -14.18 -7.39
CA THR A 386 -3.56 -15.15 -7.19
C THR A 386 -4.76 -14.54 -6.48
N ALA A 387 -4.54 -13.72 -5.46
CA ALA A 387 -5.62 -13.02 -4.78
C ALA A 387 -6.38 -12.07 -5.74
N MET A 388 -5.66 -11.36 -6.62
CA MET A 388 -6.28 -10.50 -7.62
C MET A 388 -7.02 -11.30 -8.70
N TYR A 389 -6.50 -12.46 -9.10
CA TYR A 389 -7.23 -13.37 -9.97
C TYR A 389 -8.55 -13.84 -9.35
N LEU A 390 -8.51 -14.22 -8.06
CA LEU A 390 -9.68 -14.70 -7.33
C LEU A 390 -10.74 -13.63 -7.04
N THR A 391 -10.32 -12.37 -6.83
CA THR A 391 -11.22 -11.33 -6.29
C THR A 391 -11.45 -10.12 -7.21
N GLY A 392 -10.58 -9.89 -8.18
CA GLY A 392 -10.60 -8.70 -9.02
C GLY A 392 -10.62 -8.98 -10.53
N THR A 393 -10.63 -10.25 -10.93
CA THR A 393 -10.58 -10.66 -12.34
C THR A 393 -11.90 -11.31 -12.77
N PRO A 394 -12.41 -11.05 -13.98
CA PRO A 394 -13.61 -11.71 -14.49
C PRO A 394 -13.45 -13.24 -14.53
N LEU A 395 -14.56 -13.97 -14.35
CA LEU A 395 -14.56 -15.43 -14.40
C LEU A 395 -14.06 -15.92 -15.75
N GLY A 396 -13.05 -16.80 -15.73
CA GLY A 396 -12.52 -17.44 -16.92
C GLY A 396 -11.63 -16.55 -17.78
N ALA A 397 -11.24 -15.36 -17.30
CA ALA A 397 -10.29 -14.54 -18.02
C ALA A 397 -8.90 -15.22 -18.12
N ASP A 398 -8.25 -15.03 -19.26
CA ASP A 398 -6.91 -15.55 -19.56
C ASP A 398 -5.77 -14.59 -19.10
N TYR A 399 -6.11 -13.60 -18.30
CA TYR A 399 -5.20 -12.60 -17.71
C TYR A 399 -5.61 -12.27 -16.28
N ILE A 400 -4.69 -11.65 -15.50
CA ILE A 400 -4.96 -11.17 -14.15
C ILE A 400 -5.18 -9.66 -14.19
N GLN A 401 -6.31 -9.19 -13.63
CA GLN A 401 -6.68 -7.77 -13.60
C GLN A 401 -6.49 -7.15 -12.21
N GLY A 402 -6.21 -5.85 -12.17
CA GLY A 402 -6.26 -5.04 -10.95
C GLY A 402 -4.99 -5.04 -10.11
N THR A 403 -4.00 -5.90 -10.37
CA THR A 403 -2.71 -5.88 -9.67
C THR A 403 -1.98 -4.56 -9.97
N GLN A 404 -1.43 -3.94 -8.93
CA GLN A 404 -0.67 -2.70 -9.01
C GLN A 404 0.71 -2.86 -8.40
N GLY A 405 1.71 -2.17 -8.97
CA GLY A 405 3.10 -2.24 -8.49
C GLY A 405 3.29 -1.92 -7.02
N ARG A 406 2.44 -1.05 -6.44
CA ARG A 406 2.45 -0.73 -5.00
C ARG A 406 2.25 -1.95 -4.09
N TYR A 407 1.59 -3.00 -4.57
CA TYR A 407 1.37 -4.23 -3.79
C TYR A 407 2.66 -5.04 -3.57
N PHE A 408 3.73 -4.76 -4.31
CA PHE A 408 5.03 -5.41 -4.12
C PHE A 408 5.96 -4.65 -3.17
N LEU A 409 5.59 -3.46 -2.69
CA LEU A 409 6.39 -2.68 -1.74
C LEU A 409 6.70 -3.43 -0.43
N PRO A 410 5.77 -4.18 0.21
CA PRO A 410 6.08 -4.94 1.42
C PRO A 410 7.12 -6.05 1.20
N VAL A 411 7.25 -6.53 -0.03
CA VAL A 411 8.14 -7.65 -0.41
C VAL A 411 9.55 -7.16 -0.76
N LEU A 412 9.65 -5.96 -1.31
CA LEU A 412 10.88 -5.41 -1.88
C LEU A 412 12.07 -5.38 -0.90
N PRO A 413 11.91 -5.00 0.40
CA PRO A 413 13.02 -5.02 1.34
C PRO A 413 13.66 -6.41 1.49
N LEU A 414 12.86 -7.49 1.47
CA LEU A 414 13.37 -8.85 1.58
C LEU A 414 14.23 -9.24 0.36
N VAL A 415 13.80 -8.86 -0.84
CA VAL A 415 14.58 -9.04 -2.08
C VAL A 415 15.92 -8.31 -1.99
N LEU A 416 15.89 -7.04 -1.60
CA LEU A 416 17.10 -6.21 -1.49
C LEU A 416 18.07 -6.77 -0.42
N ILE A 417 17.56 -7.25 0.73
CA ILE A 417 18.36 -7.91 1.77
C ILE A 417 18.99 -9.20 1.23
N ALA A 418 18.23 -10.02 0.49
CA ALA A 418 18.73 -11.25 -0.10
C ALA A 418 19.88 -11.01 -1.09
N LEU A 419 19.84 -9.89 -1.82
CA LEU A 419 20.85 -9.50 -2.78
C LEU A 419 22.05 -8.77 -2.15
N SER A 420 21.92 -8.25 -0.92
CA SER A 420 22.94 -7.41 -0.29
C SER A 420 24.22 -8.20 0.02
N PRO A 421 25.42 -7.64 -0.26
CA PRO A 421 26.69 -8.23 0.16
C PRO A 421 26.85 -8.14 1.69
N ALA A 422 27.77 -8.93 2.25
CA ALA A 422 28.05 -8.89 3.69
C ALA A 422 28.74 -7.59 4.13
N ARG A 423 29.51 -6.98 3.24
CA ARG A 423 30.24 -5.73 3.49
C ARG A 423 29.75 -4.64 2.53
N ALA A 424 29.74 -3.42 3.02
CA ALA A 424 29.43 -2.27 2.20
C ALA A 424 30.47 -2.06 1.09
N VAL A 425 30.00 -1.69 -0.10
CA VAL A 425 30.83 -1.21 -1.18
C VAL A 425 31.22 0.24 -0.88
N ILE A 426 32.47 0.58 -1.14
CA ILE A 426 33.00 1.94 -0.93
C ILE A 426 32.17 2.94 -1.76
N GLY A 427 31.72 4.00 -1.14
CA GLY A 427 30.92 5.05 -1.81
C GLY A 427 29.41 4.75 -1.89
N ALA A 428 28.94 3.53 -1.61
CA ALA A 428 27.53 3.17 -1.73
C ALA A 428 26.60 4.09 -0.92
N GLN A 429 26.97 4.45 0.30
CA GLN A 429 26.18 5.33 1.16
C GLN A 429 26.08 6.78 0.59
N ARG A 430 27.14 7.26 -0.04
CA ARG A 430 27.12 8.58 -0.72
C ARG A 430 26.22 8.51 -1.96
N LEU A 431 26.36 7.47 -2.78
CA LEU A 431 25.54 7.27 -3.96
C LEU A 431 24.06 7.19 -3.58
N LEU A 432 23.72 6.51 -2.48
CA LEU A 432 22.35 6.43 -1.97
C LEU A 432 21.78 7.83 -1.68
N ILE A 433 22.52 8.69 -0.99
CA ILE A 433 22.09 10.06 -0.68
C ILE A 433 21.96 10.88 -1.98
N TRP A 434 22.97 10.81 -2.86
CA TRP A 434 22.99 11.55 -4.12
C TRP A 434 21.90 11.14 -5.12
N THR A 435 21.31 9.96 -4.97
CA THR A 435 20.19 9.50 -5.79
C THR A 435 18.84 9.74 -5.12
N ALA A 436 18.74 9.60 -3.79
CA ALA A 436 17.51 9.78 -3.04
C ALA A 436 17.00 11.23 -3.06
N ILE A 437 17.90 12.21 -2.90
CA ILE A 437 17.51 13.63 -2.87
C ILE A 437 16.93 14.08 -4.22
N PRO A 438 17.61 13.91 -5.38
CA PRO A 438 17.04 14.31 -6.66
C PRO A 438 15.75 13.57 -6.99
N LEU A 439 15.67 12.27 -6.70
CA LEU A 439 14.44 11.49 -6.93
C LEU A 439 13.26 12.07 -6.13
N SER A 440 13.48 12.41 -4.85
CA SER A 440 12.45 13.03 -4.01
C SER A 440 12.03 14.41 -4.52
N LEU A 441 12.98 15.22 -4.99
CA LEU A 441 12.70 16.53 -5.59
C LEU A 441 11.90 16.41 -6.89
N ILE A 442 12.29 15.49 -7.78
CA ILE A 442 11.56 15.22 -9.02
C ILE A 442 10.12 14.78 -8.71
N ALA A 443 9.94 13.89 -7.73
CA ALA A 443 8.62 13.44 -7.33
C ALA A 443 7.76 14.58 -6.76
N ALA A 444 8.32 15.39 -5.86
CA ALA A 444 7.64 16.51 -5.26
C ALA A 444 7.27 17.59 -6.30
N THR A 445 8.19 17.98 -7.17
CA THR A 445 7.93 18.98 -8.22
C THR A 445 6.90 18.48 -9.23
N SER A 446 6.98 17.22 -9.65
CA SER A 446 6.01 16.63 -10.58
C SER A 446 4.60 16.57 -9.98
N ALA A 447 4.48 16.20 -8.72
CA ALA A 447 3.19 16.18 -8.03
C ALA A 447 2.62 17.59 -7.84
N PHE A 448 3.47 18.55 -7.44
CA PHE A 448 3.04 19.95 -7.30
C PHE A 448 2.57 20.53 -8.62
N ASP A 449 3.36 20.36 -9.68
CA ASP A 449 3.04 20.82 -11.03
C ASP A 449 1.70 20.22 -11.51
N SER A 450 1.53 18.91 -11.40
CA SER A 450 0.32 18.24 -11.87
C SER A 450 -0.92 18.59 -11.05
N PHE A 451 -0.81 18.60 -9.71
CA PHE A 451 -1.98 18.74 -8.85
C PHE A 451 -2.34 20.19 -8.50
N ARG A 452 -1.35 21.11 -8.46
CA ARG A 452 -1.56 22.46 -7.97
C ARG A 452 -1.45 23.53 -9.03
N VAL A 453 -0.64 23.31 -10.07
CA VAL A 453 -0.48 24.26 -11.16
C VAL A 453 -1.51 24.01 -12.25
N HIS A 454 -1.66 22.75 -12.68
CA HIS A 454 -2.53 22.39 -13.79
C HIS A 454 -3.91 21.86 -13.36
N GLY A 455 -4.03 21.37 -12.13
CA GLY A 455 -5.30 21.03 -11.48
C GLY A 455 -6.01 19.78 -11.99
N PHE A 456 -5.50 19.05 -13.00
CA PHE A 456 -6.15 17.88 -13.56
C PHE A 456 -5.17 16.86 -14.15
N VAL A 457 -5.70 15.67 -14.39
CA VAL A 457 -5.00 14.58 -15.08
C VAL A 457 -5.69 14.34 -16.42
N THR A 458 -4.93 14.31 -17.51
CA THR A 458 -5.47 14.07 -18.85
C THR A 458 -5.88 12.62 -19.07
N SER A 459 -6.87 12.39 -19.94
CA SER A 459 -7.42 11.06 -20.24
C SER A 459 -6.40 10.08 -20.88
N ASP A 460 -5.33 10.62 -21.48
CA ASP A 460 -4.23 9.84 -22.05
C ASP A 460 -3.18 9.42 -21.01
N GLY A 461 -3.39 9.74 -19.75
CA GLY A 461 -2.47 9.46 -18.65
C GLY A 461 -1.19 10.29 -18.67
N MET A 462 -1.14 11.30 -19.52
CA MET A 462 -0.02 12.23 -19.59
C MET A 462 -0.22 13.40 -18.63
N PRO A 463 0.85 14.00 -18.10
CA PRO A 463 0.75 15.28 -17.41
C PRO A 463 0.12 16.35 -18.32
N PRO A 464 -0.54 17.37 -17.76
CA PRO A 464 -1.17 18.43 -18.53
C PRO A 464 -0.23 19.08 -19.56
N HIS A 465 -0.79 19.54 -20.69
CA HIS A 465 -0.01 20.27 -21.69
C HIS A 465 0.68 21.49 -21.07
N GLY A 466 1.96 21.68 -21.37
CA GLY A 466 2.75 22.76 -20.81
C GLY A 466 3.38 22.46 -19.44
N SER A 467 3.08 21.31 -18.81
CA SER A 467 3.74 20.94 -17.56
C SER A 467 5.20 20.55 -17.74
N ILE A 468 6.03 20.80 -16.71
CA ILE A 468 7.43 20.37 -16.67
C ILE A 468 7.53 18.84 -16.81
N ALA A 469 6.61 18.12 -16.15
CA ALA A 469 6.56 16.66 -16.20
C ALA A 469 6.34 16.17 -17.65
N ARG A 470 5.47 16.82 -18.43
CA ARG A 470 5.21 16.44 -19.83
C ARG A 470 6.39 16.74 -20.76
N ALA A 471 7.08 17.84 -20.52
CA ALA A 471 8.26 18.21 -21.32
C ALA A 471 9.43 17.20 -21.21
N LEU A 472 9.47 16.44 -20.11
CA LEU A 472 10.51 15.46 -19.79
C LEU A 472 10.10 14.01 -20.07
N LEU A 473 8.87 13.76 -20.53
CA LEU A 473 8.38 12.42 -20.85
C LEU A 473 8.60 12.08 -22.33
N LEU A 474 9.02 10.84 -22.57
CA LEU A 474 8.86 10.22 -23.89
C LEU A 474 7.37 9.91 -24.12
N PRO A 475 6.91 9.81 -25.40
CA PRO A 475 5.53 9.42 -25.68
C PRO A 475 5.17 8.14 -24.93
N SER A 476 4.06 8.16 -24.18
CA SER A 476 3.61 6.98 -23.47
C SER A 476 3.27 5.87 -24.45
N PRO A 477 3.67 4.61 -24.19
CA PRO A 477 3.08 3.50 -24.90
C PRO A 477 1.56 3.54 -24.68
N ARG A 478 0.78 3.45 -25.74
CA ARG A 478 -0.68 3.28 -25.65
C ARG A 478 -0.94 1.88 -25.10
N TRP A 479 -1.44 1.80 -23.90
CA TRP A 479 -1.86 0.55 -23.24
C TRP A 479 -3.37 0.45 -23.20
#